data_73735c81895cf83647a6dfa32c1832b0
#
_entry.id   73735c81895cf83647a6dfa32c1832b0
#
_cell.length_a   1.000
_cell.length_b   1.000
_cell.length_c   1.000
_cell.angle_alpha   90.00
_cell.angle_beta   90.00
_cell.angle_gamma   90.00
#
_symmetry.space_group_name_H-M   'P 1'
#
loop_
_entity.id
_entity.type
_entity.pdbx_description
1 polymer ?
#
loop_
_entity_poly.entity_id
_entity_poly.type
_entity_poly.pdbx_seq_one_letter_code
_entity_poly.pdbx_strand_id
1 'polypeptide(L)'
;NMSHDIRTPMNAIIGYADLASRHLDDPAKLKNYMENIQVCGQNLLMLLNNVLDLARIENDKTEMEYSVSDVEKDFRNCVAMFRNQADSKGQTLMVTTQLPYPYVYADIPHLTEICTNLVSNAVKYTGAGGTIRCNVTQKPGKKEGWCDTVVTVADNGIGMSQEFQKHIFEPFERERTSTVSKVEGSGIGMGIVKKLVGLMGGTVEVESKIGVGSTFTVTIPSRIASEEEAQAKREINPSDKKCLCGTRILLTEDNDLNAEIAAELLQEEGCTEERAKDGVECVDMLEKAANGTYQIILMDVQMPVMNGYDATRVIRRMGDPQKANIPIVAMTANAFSEDRQAALDAGMNDHIAKPIDMNILVSTLRKYL
;
A
#
# COMPACT_ATOMS: atom_id res chain seq x y z
N ASN A 1 19.86 -10.92 8.61
CA ASN A 1 19.48 -12.08 9.43
C ASN A 1 17.99 -12.00 9.76
N MET A 2 17.17 -12.35 8.76
CA MET A 2 15.70 -12.22 8.73
C MET A 2 15.00 -12.66 10.04
N SER A 3 15.42 -13.80 10.62
CA SER A 3 14.83 -14.28 11.88
C SER A 3 15.07 -13.34 13.07
N HIS A 4 16.19 -12.61 13.09
CA HIS A 4 16.47 -11.62 14.12
C HIS A 4 15.59 -10.38 13.94
N ASP A 5 15.43 -9.93 12.70
CA ASP A 5 14.71 -8.69 12.36
C ASP A 5 13.18 -8.85 12.54
N ILE A 6 12.65 -10.08 12.38
CA ILE A 6 11.28 -10.44 12.73
C ILE A 6 11.10 -10.56 14.25
N ARG A 7 12.05 -11.17 14.97
CA ARG A 7 11.94 -11.41 16.41
C ARG A 7 11.94 -10.12 17.22
N THR A 8 12.70 -9.11 16.81
CA THR A 8 12.84 -7.85 17.53
C THR A 8 11.51 -7.10 17.69
N PRO A 9 10.76 -6.76 16.62
CA PRO A 9 9.45 -6.12 16.75
C PRO A 9 8.42 -7.01 17.44
N MET A 10 8.46 -8.33 17.23
CA MET A 10 7.56 -9.27 17.89
C MET A 10 7.75 -9.27 19.41
N ASN A 11 8.99 -9.30 19.88
CA ASN A 11 9.28 -9.22 21.31
C ASN A 11 8.91 -7.87 21.90
N ALA A 12 9.04 -6.78 21.13
CA ALA A 12 8.62 -5.46 21.56
C ALA A 12 7.09 -5.38 21.71
N ILE A 13 6.32 -5.91 20.76
CA ILE A 13 4.86 -6.00 20.86
C ILE A 13 4.44 -6.74 22.12
N ILE A 14 5.00 -7.94 22.38
CA ILE A 14 4.71 -8.74 23.57
C ILE A 14 5.08 -7.98 24.85
N GLY A 15 6.25 -7.34 24.86
CA GLY A 15 6.72 -6.57 26.02
C GLY A 15 5.85 -5.35 26.33
N TYR A 16 5.45 -4.58 25.31
CA TYR A 16 4.55 -3.44 25.50
C TYR A 16 3.13 -3.87 25.88
N ALA A 17 2.63 -4.99 25.36
CA ALA A 17 1.33 -5.54 25.75
C ALA A 17 1.34 -5.98 27.24
N ASP A 18 2.41 -6.62 27.70
CA ASP A 18 2.59 -6.97 29.13
C ASP A 18 2.68 -5.71 30.02
N LEU A 19 3.40 -4.68 29.57
CA LEU A 19 3.47 -3.41 30.28
C LEU A 19 2.11 -2.68 30.30
N ALA A 20 1.38 -2.69 29.22
CA ALA A 20 0.03 -2.11 29.13
C ALA A 20 -0.94 -2.78 30.11
N SER A 21 -0.91 -4.12 30.20
CA SER A 21 -1.75 -4.89 31.12
C SER A 21 -1.47 -4.62 32.60
N ARG A 22 -0.23 -4.18 32.93
CA ARG A 22 0.19 -3.85 34.31
C ARG A 22 -0.07 -2.38 34.68
N HIS A 23 -0.40 -1.52 33.73
CA HIS A 23 -0.56 -0.07 33.93
C HIS A 23 -1.92 0.43 33.42
N LEU A 24 -2.97 -0.34 33.59
CA LEU A 24 -4.33 0.01 33.17
C LEU A 24 -4.86 1.29 33.86
N ASP A 25 -4.33 1.60 35.05
CA ASP A 25 -4.72 2.77 35.84
C ASP A 25 -4.00 4.07 35.43
N ASP A 26 -3.06 4.02 34.46
CA ASP A 26 -2.31 5.17 33.97
C ASP A 26 -2.59 5.39 32.45
N PRO A 27 -3.60 6.21 32.10
CA PRO A 27 -4.01 6.39 30.70
C PRO A 27 -2.88 6.94 29.79
N ALA A 28 -1.97 7.75 30.34
CA ALA A 28 -0.87 8.33 29.57
C ALA A 28 0.16 7.25 29.17
N LYS A 29 0.53 6.38 30.11
CA LYS A 29 1.41 5.24 29.82
C LYS A 29 0.75 4.23 28.93
N LEU A 30 -0.53 3.93 29.19
CA LEU A 30 -1.30 2.99 28.37
C LEU A 30 -1.32 3.44 26.91
N LYS A 31 -1.65 4.70 26.65
CA LYS A 31 -1.63 5.28 25.31
C LYS A 31 -0.26 5.12 24.63
N ASN A 32 0.82 5.46 25.33
CA ASN A 32 2.17 5.33 24.79
C ASN A 32 2.54 3.87 24.49
N TYR A 33 2.12 2.90 25.32
CA TYR A 33 2.37 1.48 25.05
C TYR A 33 1.58 1.00 23.85
N MET A 34 0.31 1.41 23.69
CA MET A 34 -0.51 1.08 22.53
C MET A 34 0.08 1.67 21.23
N GLU A 35 0.52 2.92 21.24
CA GLU A 35 1.20 3.54 20.10
C GLU A 35 2.48 2.76 19.71
N ASN A 36 3.27 2.32 20.70
CA ASN A 36 4.47 1.52 20.42
C ASN A 36 4.13 0.12 19.89
N ILE A 37 3.07 -0.53 20.37
CA ILE A 37 2.58 -1.80 19.82
C ILE A 37 2.20 -1.62 18.34
N GLN A 38 1.45 -0.57 18.03
CA GLN A 38 1.02 -0.26 16.67
C GLN A 38 2.22 -0.03 15.73
N VAL A 39 3.19 0.78 16.15
CA VAL A 39 4.43 1.03 15.39
C VAL A 39 5.21 -0.25 15.15
N CYS A 40 5.39 -1.08 16.18
CA CYS A 40 6.09 -2.37 16.04
C CYS A 40 5.34 -3.35 15.14
N GLY A 41 4.00 -3.37 15.21
CA GLY A 41 3.15 -4.20 14.35
C GLY A 41 3.25 -3.79 12.87
N GLN A 42 3.18 -2.50 12.59
CA GLN A 42 3.36 -1.96 11.24
C GLN A 42 4.74 -2.29 10.67
N ASN A 43 5.80 -2.16 11.48
CA ASN A 43 7.15 -2.52 11.08
C ASN A 43 7.28 -4.02 10.76
N LEU A 44 6.63 -4.87 11.55
CA LEU A 44 6.64 -6.33 11.32
C LEU A 44 5.91 -6.70 10.03
N LEU A 45 4.74 -6.10 9.78
CA LEU A 45 3.98 -6.29 8.53
C LEU A 45 4.78 -5.85 7.30
N MET A 46 5.43 -4.68 7.39
CA MET A 46 6.29 -4.19 6.30
C MET A 46 7.45 -5.16 6.02
N LEU A 47 8.10 -5.72 7.06
CA LEU A 47 9.15 -6.71 6.90
C LEU A 47 8.65 -8.00 6.23
N LEU A 48 7.48 -8.47 6.65
CA LEU A 48 6.88 -9.69 6.10
C LEU A 48 6.52 -9.50 4.62
N ASN A 49 5.90 -8.39 4.27
CA ASN A 49 5.55 -8.05 2.90
C ASN A 49 6.82 -7.95 2.02
N ASN A 50 7.85 -7.25 2.47
CA ASN A 50 9.13 -7.16 1.74
C ASN A 50 9.76 -8.54 1.46
N VAL A 51 9.65 -9.49 2.39
CA VAL A 51 10.16 -10.86 2.19
C VAL A 51 9.31 -11.62 1.18
N LEU A 52 7.99 -11.48 1.26
CA LEU A 52 7.07 -12.12 0.31
C LEU A 52 7.25 -11.56 -1.10
N ASP A 53 7.42 -10.24 -1.24
CA ASP A 53 7.66 -9.58 -2.52
C ASP A 53 9.00 -10.02 -3.13
N LEU A 54 10.05 -10.09 -2.32
CA LEU A 54 11.34 -10.61 -2.79
C LEU A 54 11.21 -12.07 -3.29
N ALA A 55 10.52 -12.93 -2.53
CA ALA A 55 10.34 -14.33 -2.92
C ALA A 55 9.50 -14.49 -4.20
N ARG A 56 8.51 -13.62 -4.43
CA ARG A 56 7.69 -13.60 -5.65
C ARG A 56 8.48 -13.11 -6.86
N ILE A 57 9.21 -12.01 -6.69
CA ILE A 57 10.06 -11.44 -7.74
C ILE A 57 11.17 -12.44 -8.15
N GLU A 58 11.70 -13.24 -7.21
CA GLU A 58 12.68 -14.28 -7.51
C GLU A 58 12.11 -15.46 -8.30
N ASN A 59 10.84 -15.72 -8.20
CA ASN A 59 10.16 -16.81 -8.90
C ASN A 59 9.51 -16.37 -10.24
N ASP A 60 9.83 -15.19 -10.78
CA ASP A 60 9.26 -14.61 -12.03
C ASP A 60 7.72 -14.57 -12.04
N LYS A 61 7.09 -14.48 -10.86
CA LYS A 61 5.63 -14.46 -10.72
C LYS A 61 5.04 -13.06 -10.60
N THR A 62 5.85 -12.03 -10.75
CA THR A 62 5.37 -10.63 -10.66
C THR A 62 4.81 -10.21 -12.01
N GLU A 63 3.49 -10.12 -12.10
CA GLU A 63 2.79 -9.56 -13.26
C GLU A 63 2.70 -8.04 -13.10
N MET A 64 3.00 -7.32 -14.20
CA MET A 64 2.92 -5.87 -14.25
C MET A 64 1.54 -5.42 -14.75
N GLU A 65 0.83 -4.61 -13.97
CA GLU A 65 -0.48 -4.05 -14.33
C GLU A 65 -0.37 -2.59 -14.77
N TYR A 66 -0.27 -2.37 -16.07
CA TYR A 66 -0.21 -1.02 -16.61
C TYR A 66 -1.59 -0.39 -16.78
N SER A 67 -1.80 0.76 -16.18
CA SER A 67 -2.99 1.59 -16.35
C SER A 67 -2.61 3.05 -16.61
N VAL A 68 -3.55 3.85 -17.12
CA VAL A 68 -3.32 5.29 -17.31
C VAL A 68 -3.15 5.95 -15.94
N SER A 69 -2.00 6.60 -15.73
CA SER A 69 -1.59 7.28 -14.49
C SER A 69 -1.48 8.78 -14.72
N ASP A 70 -1.94 9.56 -13.75
CA ASP A 70 -1.58 10.97 -13.59
C ASP A 70 -0.30 11.03 -12.75
N VAL A 71 0.85 11.13 -13.42
CA VAL A 71 2.18 11.03 -12.80
C VAL A 71 2.37 12.09 -11.71
N GLU A 72 1.88 13.32 -11.90
CA GLU A 72 2.01 14.38 -10.90
C GLU A 72 1.23 14.05 -9.62
N LYS A 73 -0.04 13.67 -9.79
CA LYS A 73 -0.93 13.34 -8.69
C LYS A 73 -0.40 12.14 -7.90
N ASP A 74 -0.06 11.07 -8.60
CA ASP A 74 0.39 9.81 -7.96
C ASP A 74 1.72 10.00 -7.23
N PHE A 75 2.68 10.75 -7.83
CA PHE A 75 3.94 11.07 -7.17
C PHE A 75 3.75 11.98 -5.95
N ARG A 76 2.93 13.04 -6.04
CA ARG A 76 2.65 13.92 -4.91
C ARG A 76 1.97 13.19 -3.77
N ASN A 77 1.03 12.29 -4.07
CA ASN A 77 0.35 11.46 -3.07
C ASN A 77 1.35 10.56 -2.34
N CYS A 78 2.25 9.89 -3.08
CA CYS A 78 3.28 9.06 -2.48
C CYS A 78 4.19 9.85 -1.52
N VAL A 79 4.69 11.01 -1.94
CA VAL A 79 5.56 11.83 -1.08
C VAL A 79 4.81 12.42 0.12
N ALA A 80 3.52 12.75 -0.03
CA ALA A 80 2.69 13.32 1.03
C ALA A 80 2.55 12.39 2.24
N MET A 81 2.60 11.07 2.06
CA MET A 81 2.56 10.08 3.15
C MET A 81 3.69 10.27 4.18
N PHE A 82 4.82 10.84 3.76
CA PHE A 82 5.99 11.04 4.62
C PHE A 82 6.06 12.43 5.25
N ARG A 83 5.11 13.34 4.95
CA ARG A 83 5.16 14.73 5.42
C ARG A 83 5.15 14.82 6.95
N ASN A 84 4.20 14.15 7.60
CA ASN A 84 4.10 14.16 9.05
C ASN A 84 5.38 13.62 9.73
N GLN A 85 5.98 12.58 9.14
CA GLN A 85 7.22 12.00 9.66
C GLN A 85 8.43 12.94 9.47
N ALA A 86 8.52 13.61 8.34
CA ALA A 86 9.54 14.63 8.08
C ALA A 86 9.37 15.84 9.01
N ASP A 87 8.14 16.36 9.15
CA ASP A 87 7.81 17.48 10.01
C ASP A 87 8.13 17.20 11.49
N SER A 88 7.84 15.98 11.97
CA SER A 88 8.19 15.58 13.35
C SER A 88 9.69 15.57 13.64
N LYS A 89 10.53 15.43 12.61
CA LYS A 89 12.00 15.56 12.68
C LYS A 89 12.51 16.95 12.33
N GLY A 90 11.60 17.91 12.04
CA GLY A 90 11.97 19.25 11.56
C GLY A 90 12.66 19.25 10.19
N GLN A 91 12.46 18.20 9.37
CA GLN A 91 13.04 18.08 8.04
C GLN A 91 12.21 18.86 7.02
N THR A 92 12.88 19.38 5.98
CA THR A 92 12.21 20.05 4.86
C THR A 92 12.03 19.06 3.69
N LEU A 93 10.78 18.71 3.38
CA LEU A 93 10.43 17.82 2.27
C LEU A 93 9.90 18.65 1.08
N MET A 94 10.65 18.68 -0.02
CA MET A 94 10.36 19.46 -1.22
C MET A 94 9.97 18.56 -2.38
N VAL A 95 8.91 18.93 -3.12
CA VAL A 95 8.46 18.21 -4.32
C VAL A 95 8.46 19.14 -5.51
N THR A 96 9.10 18.72 -6.60
CA THR A 96 9.06 19.43 -7.89
C THR A 96 8.70 18.47 -9.02
N THR A 97 7.97 18.98 -10.00
CA THR A 97 7.50 18.20 -11.15
C THR A 97 7.76 18.97 -12.45
N GLN A 98 8.26 18.29 -13.48
CA GLN A 98 8.39 18.80 -14.85
C GLN A 98 7.95 17.69 -15.82
N LEU A 99 6.67 17.70 -16.17
CA LEU A 99 5.97 16.61 -16.84
C LEU A 99 5.35 17.07 -18.17
N PRO A 100 6.10 17.07 -19.28
CA PRO A 100 5.55 17.34 -20.62
C PRO A 100 4.42 16.39 -21.02
N TYR A 101 4.44 15.16 -20.46
CA TYR A 101 3.49 14.09 -20.73
C TYR A 101 2.82 13.63 -19.42
N PRO A 102 1.86 14.40 -18.87
CA PRO A 102 1.34 14.15 -17.51
C PRO A 102 0.63 12.81 -17.36
N TYR A 103 0.10 12.25 -18.45
CA TYR A 103 -0.61 10.97 -18.44
C TYR A 103 0.20 9.91 -19.20
N VAL A 104 0.57 8.85 -18.51
CA VAL A 104 1.32 7.71 -19.07
C VAL A 104 0.72 6.40 -18.60
N TYR A 105 1.05 5.32 -19.29
CA TYR A 105 0.80 3.98 -18.78
C TYR A 105 1.86 3.60 -17.77
N ALA A 106 1.40 3.30 -16.56
CA ALA A 106 2.26 2.97 -15.44
C ALA A 106 1.62 1.90 -14.56
N ASP A 107 2.45 1.09 -13.92
CA ASP A 107 2.05 0.21 -12.84
C ASP A 107 2.12 0.99 -11.52
N ILE A 108 0.97 1.51 -11.08
CA ILE A 108 0.88 2.42 -9.93
C ILE A 108 1.30 1.73 -8.61
N PRO A 109 0.83 0.50 -8.29
CA PRO A 109 1.26 -0.21 -7.09
C PRO A 109 2.78 -0.31 -6.96
N HIS A 110 3.44 -0.84 -7.97
CA HIS A 110 4.90 -1.02 -7.94
C HIS A 110 5.67 0.31 -7.99
N LEU A 111 5.16 1.33 -8.70
CA LEU A 111 5.76 2.68 -8.65
C LEU A 111 5.64 3.30 -7.26
N THR A 112 4.49 3.11 -6.60
CA THR A 112 4.30 3.57 -5.22
C THR A 112 5.28 2.88 -4.29
N GLU A 113 5.51 1.58 -4.45
CA GLU A 113 6.49 0.82 -3.69
C GLU A 113 7.93 1.33 -3.91
N ILE A 114 8.33 1.58 -5.15
CA ILE A 114 9.63 2.17 -5.48
C ILE A 114 9.76 3.54 -4.78
N CYS A 115 8.80 4.44 -4.95
CA CYS A 115 8.82 5.78 -4.34
C CYS A 115 8.86 5.72 -2.81
N THR A 116 8.06 4.84 -2.21
CA THR A 116 8.01 4.64 -0.75
C THR A 116 9.36 4.20 -0.21
N ASN A 117 10.03 3.24 -0.84
CA ASN A 117 11.35 2.78 -0.44
C ASN A 117 12.40 3.90 -0.54
N LEU A 118 12.38 4.71 -1.59
CA LEU A 118 13.33 5.81 -1.78
C LEU A 118 13.09 6.94 -0.76
N VAL A 119 11.84 7.39 -0.61
CA VAL A 119 11.50 8.54 0.26
C VAL A 119 11.62 8.16 1.74
N SER A 120 11.19 6.96 2.15
CA SER A 120 11.36 6.49 3.53
C SER A 120 12.84 6.41 3.92
N ASN A 121 13.71 5.93 3.03
CA ASN A 121 15.15 5.94 3.25
C ASN A 121 15.69 7.37 3.40
N ALA A 122 15.31 8.31 2.55
CA ALA A 122 15.72 9.69 2.66
C ALA A 122 15.29 10.30 4.02
N VAL A 123 14.02 10.14 4.44
CA VAL A 123 13.51 10.62 5.74
C VAL A 123 14.22 9.95 6.92
N LYS A 124 14.59 8.69 6.77
CA LYS A 124 15.23 7.88 7.79
C LYS A 124 16.69 8.29 8.03
N TYR A 125 17.44 8.50 6.97
CA TYR A 125 18.88 8.76 7.02
C TYR A 125 19.25 10.25 7.00
N THR A 126 18.27 11.13 6.89
CA THR A 126 18.45 12.58 7.04
C THR A 126 18.28 12.97 8.50
N GLY A 127 19.22 13.76 9.01
CA GLY A 127 19.18 14.28 10.38
C GLY A 127 18.09 15.34 10.57
N ALA A 128 17.83 15.71 11.83
CA ALA A 128 16.91 16.80 12.17
C ALA A 128 17.33 18.11 11.47
N GLY A 129 16.35 18.85 10.92
CA GLY A 129 16.58 20.09 10.17
C GLY A 129 17.15 19.88 8.75
N GLY A 130 17.32 18.63 8.31
CA GLY A 130 17.81 18.32 6.97
C GLY A 130 16.79 18.58 5.86
N THR A 131 17.24 18.41 4.63
CA THR A 131 16.41 18.69 3.43
C THR A 131 16.37 17.47 2.52
N ILE A 132 15.17 17.11 2.09
CA ILE A 132 14.88 16.03 1.14
C ILE A 132 14.20 16.65 -0.08
N ARG A 133 14.73 16.38 -1.27
CA ARG A 133 14.18 16.86 -2.54
C ARG A 133 13.71 15.68 -3.36
N CYS A 134 12.42 15.65 -3.64
CA CYS A 134 11.78 14.63 -4.48
C CYS A 134 11.37 15.29 -5.80
N ASN A 135 12.00 14.89 -6.89
CA ASN A 135 11.74 15.46 -8.21
C ASN A 135 11.24 14.37 -9.15
N VAL A 136 10.28 14.71 -10.00
CA VAL A 136 9.93 13.88 -11.15
C VAL A 136 9.97 14.72 -12.42
N THR A 137 10.68 14.22 -13.42
CA THR A 137 10.84 14.85 -14.72
C THR A 137 10.61 13.84 -15.83
N GLN A 138 10.35 14.32 -17.03
CA GLN A 138 10.18 13.46 -18.18
C GLN A 138 11.04 13.95 -19.35
N LYS A 139 11.57 13.00 -20.12
CA LYS A 139 12.32 13.23 -21.35
C LYS A 139 11.68 12.41 -22.48
N PRO A 140 11.78 12.84 -23.74
CA PRO A 140 11.37 12.01 -24.85
C PRO A 140 12.08 10.66 -24.82
N GLY A 141 11.32 9.58 -24.94
CA GLY A 141 11.85 8.22 -24.96
C GLY A 141 12.52 7.88 -26.29
N LYS A 142 13.22 6.76 -26.34
CA LYS A 142 13.87 6.25 -27.56
C LYS A 142 12.88 5.80 -28.62
N LYS A 143 11.67 5.45 -28.23
CA LYS A 143 10.57 4.96 -29.10
C LYS A 143 9.51 6.04 -29.24
N GLU A 144 8.98 6.24 -30.43
CA GLU A 144 7.86 7.16 -30.67
C GLU A 144 6.65 6.78 -29.81
N GLY A 145 5.99 7.78 -29.21
CA GLY A 145 4.88 7.58 -28.25
C GLY A 145 5.31 7.12 -26.86
N TRP A 146 6.62 7.15 -26.55
CA TRP A 146 7.19 6.83 -25.23
C TRP A 146 7.96 8.01 -24.65
N CYS A 147 8.01 8.07 -23.32
CA CYS A 147 8.86 8.98 -22.58
C CYS A 147 9.63 8.22 -21.49
N ASP A 148 10.76 8.76 -21.09
CA ASP A 148 11.49 8.29 -19.92
C ASP A 148 11.07 9.15 -18.73
N THR A 149 10.35 8.56 -17.77
CA THR A 149 9.98 9.20 -16.50
C THR A 149 11.14 9.01 -15.53
N VAL A 150 11.69 10.13 -15.05
CA VAL A 150 12.86 10.16 -14.16
C VAL A 150 12.46 10.66 -12.80
N VAL A 151 12.53 9.79 -11.80
CA VAL A 151 12.30 10.11 -10.39
C VAL A 151 13.64 10.26 -9.69
N THR A 152 13.86 11.39 -9.02
CA THR A 152 15.08 11.66 -8.26
C THR A 152 14.71 11.99 -6.82
N VAL A 153 15.29 11.26 -5.87
CA VAL A 153 15.19 11.53 -4.44
C VAL A 153 16.58 11.86 -3.91
N ALA A 154 16.79 13.11 -3.51
CA ALA A 154 18.05 13.62 -3.01
C ALA A 154 17.90 14.08 -1.56
N ASP A 155 18.81 13.67 -0.70
CA ASP A 155 18.88 14.05 0.70
C ASP A 155 20.26 14.64 1.06
N ASN A 156 20.31 15.44 2.12
CA ASN A 156 21.56 15.92 2.71
C ASN A 156 21.88 15.21 4.04
N GLY A 157 21.56 13.92 4.11
CA GLY A 157 21.78 13.06 5.27
C GLY A 157 23.21 12.59 5.44
N ILE A 158 23.35 11.46 6.12
CA ILE A 158 24.69 10.88 6.47
C ILE A 158 25.54 10.46 5.27
N GLY A 159 24.90 10.18 4.11
CA GLY A 159 25.57 9.63 2.95
C GLY A 159 26.09 8.21 3.17
N MET A 160 26.81 7.68 2.15
CA MET A 160 27.30 6.30 2.11
C MET A 160 28.74 6.24 1.58
N SER A 161 29.50 5.21 2.02
CA SER A 161 30.83 4.93 1.48
C SER A 161 30.77 4.46 0.02
N GLN A 162 31.83 4.69 -0.73
CA GLN A 162 31.92 4.20 -2.12
C GLN A 162 31.87 2.67 -2.22
N GLU A 163 32.31 1.97 -1.18
CA GLU A 163 32.28 0.52 -1.13
C GLU A 163 30.83 0.03 -0.96
N PHE A 164 30.09 0.61 -0.01
CA PHE A 164 28.70 0.25 0.22
C PHE A 164 27.79 0.58 -0.96
N GLN A 165 28.03 1.67 -1.70
CA GLN A 165 27.27 2.02 -2.90
C GLN A 165 27.26 0.91 -3.98
N LYS A 166 28.29 0.06 -4.03
CA LYS A 166 28.36 -1.07 -4.97
C LYS A 166 27.39 -2.19 -4.60
N HIS A 167 27.05 -2.29 -3.31
CA HIS A 167 26.26 -3.39 -2.74
C HIS A 167 24.88 -2.96 -2.23
N ILE A 168 24.53 -1.65 -2.28
CA ILE A 168 23.28 -1.13 -1.72
C ILE A 168 22.01 -1.77 -2.31
N PHE A 169 22.09 -2.28 -3.53
CA PHE A 169 21.00 -2.96 -4.21
C PHE A 169 21.01 -4.48 -4.00
N GLU A 170 21.94 -5.02 -3.22
CA GLU A 170 21.95 -6.43 -2.82
C GLU A 170 21.02 -6.63 -1.62
N PRO A 171 20.14 -7.65 -1.62
CA PRO A 171 19.23 -7.89 -0.51
C PRO A 171 19.99 -8.15 0.80
N PHE A 172 19.46 -7.61 1.90
CA PHE A 172 20.00 -7.74 3.27
C PHE A 172 21.34 -7.01 3.54
N GLU A 173 21.84 -6.24 2.59
CA GLU A 173 23.06 -5.45 2.78
C GLU A 173 22.76 -4.16 3.57
N ARG A 174 23.62 -3.86 4.54
CA ARG A 174 23.56 -2.65 5.38
C ARG A 174 24.95 -2.14 5.70
N GLU A 175 25.14 -0.83 5.63
CA GLU A 175 26.41 -0.23 6.05
C GLU A 175 26.56 -0.32 7.58
N ARG A 176 27.58 -1.05 8.03
CA ARG A 176 27.87 -1.27 9.45
C ARG A 176 28.78 -0.17 10.02
N THR A 177 28.22 0.99 10.30
CA THR A 177 28.92 2.05 11.00
C THR A 177 28.26 2.33 12.35
N SER A 178 28.98 2.88 13.31
CA SER A 178 28.44 3.21 14.66
C SER A 178 27.25 4.17 14.61
N THR A 179 27.13 4.95 13.55
CA THR A 179 26.02 5.90 13.34
C THR A 179 24.82 5.23 12.71
N VAL A 180 25.02 4.29 11.77
CA VAL A 180 23.96 3.57 11.04
C VAL A 180 23.40 2.41 11.86
N SER A 181 24.18 1.81 12.77
CA SER A 181 23.72 0.68 13.60
C SER A 181 22.54 1.02 14.53
N LYS A 182 22.26 2.31 14.76
CA LYS A 182 21.10 2.77 15.54
C LYS A 182 19.83 2.97 14.71
N VAL A 183 19.91 2.87 13.38
CA VAL A 183 18.78 3.10 12.47
C VAL A 183 18.24 1.74 12.01
N GLU A 184 17.03 1.39 12.41
CA GLU A 184 16.37 0.13 12.06
C GLU A 184 16.08 0.02 10.57
N GLY A 185 16.20 -1.18 9.97
CA GLY A 185 15.85 -1.46 8.60
C GLY A 185 16.27 -2.86 8.15
N SER A 186 15.49 -3.48 7.27
CA SER A 186 15.70 -4.85 6.78
C SER A 186 16.83 -4.99 5.76
N GLY A 187 17.23 -3.91 5.09
CA GLY A 187 18.17 -3.98 3.97
C GLY A 187 17.58 -4.60 2.69
N ILE A 188 16.27 -4.79 2.62
CA ILE A 188 15.59 -5.44 1.48
C ILE A 188 15.09 -4.40 0.46
N GLY A 189 14.63 -3.24 0.93
CA GLY A 189 13.91 -2.26 0.10
C GLY A 189 14.64 -1.81 -1.16
N MET A 190 15.98 -1.61 -1.11
CA MET A 190 16.74 -1.21 -2.30
C MET A 190 16.94 -2.36 -3.30
N GLY A 191 16.99 -3.60 -2.81
CA GLY A 191 16.96 -4.79 -3.66
C GLY A 191 15.64 -4.91 -4.44
N ILE A 192 14.51 -4.66 -3.76
CA ILE A 192 13.18 -4.61 -4.39
C ILE A 192 13.14 -3.51 -5.45
N VAL A 193 13.58 -2.29 -5.13
CA VAL A 193 13.63 -1.17 -6.09
C VAL A 193 14.37 -1.56 -7.35
N LYS A 194 15.58 -2.14 -7.24
CA LYS A 194 16.37 -2.55 -8.40
C LYS A 194 15.65 -3.58 -9.27
N LYS A 195 15.01 -4.57 -8.65
CA LYS A 195 14.28 -5.61 -9.35
C LYS A 195 13.02 -5.09 -10.04
N LEU A 196 12.18 -4.32 -9.33
CA LEU A 196 10.97 -3.72 -9.91
C LEU A 196 11.28 -2.78 -11.07
N VAL A 197 12.28 -1.91 -10.91
CA VAL A 197 12.75 -1.03 -11.98
C VAL A 197 13.25 -1.83 -13.18
N GLY A 198 13.97 -2.93 -12.95
CA GLY A 198 14.42 -3.85 -14.00
C GLY A 198 13.25 -4.51 -14.76
N LEU A 199 12.21 -4.98 -14.05
CA LEU A 199 10.99 -5.54 -14.65
C LEU A 199 10.25 -4.52 -15.52
N MET A 200 10.30 -3.24 -15.13
CA MET A 200 9.74 -2.12 -15.92
C MET A 200 10.63 -1.68 -17.09
N GLY A 201 11.78 -2.34 -17.31
CA GLY A 201 12.74 -1.98 -18.35
C GLY A 201 13.51 -0.69 -18.08
N GLY A 202 13.53 -0.24 -16.83
CA GLY A 202 14.18 0.98 -16.37
C GLY A 202 15.59 0.76 -15.80
N THR A 203 16.15 1.83 -15.23
CA THR A 203 17.44 1.84 -14.53
C THR A 203 17.35 2.58 -13.21
N VAL A 204 18.15 2.16 -12.23
CA VAL A 204 18.33 2.86 -10.96
C VAL A 204 19.81 3.13 -10.72
N GLU A 205 20.11 4.35 -10.34
CA GLU A 205 21.45 4.83 -10.05
C GLU A 205 21.50 5.50 -8.67
N VAL A 206 22.70 5.50 -8.06
CA VAL A 206 22.95 6.16 -6.78
C VAL A 206 24.24 6.94 -6.82
N GLU A 207 24.20 8.17 -6.33
CA GLU A 207 25.35 9.00 -6.05
C GLU A 207 25.31 9.39 -4.58
N SER A 208 26.37 9.11 -3.82
CA SER A 208 26.41 9.42 -2.41
C SER A 208 27.82 9.74 -1.93
N LYS A 209 27.91 10.58 -0.89
CA LYS A 209 29.15 10.90 -0.20
C LYS A 209 28.90 11.04 1.29
N ILE A 210 29.71 10.39 2.11
CA ILE A 210 29.63 10.46 3.56
C ILE A 210 29.65 11.94 4.02
N GLY A 211 28.68 12.31 4.87
CA GLY A 211 28.51 13.65 5.44
C GLY A 211 27.95 14.69 4.46
N VAL A 212 27.60 14.31 3.23
CA VAL A 212 27.02 15.20 2.23
C VAL A 212 25.57 14.83 1.91
N GLY A 213 25.28 13.52 1.84
CA GLY A 213 23.96 12.97 1.54
C GLY A 213 24.00 11.99 0.37
N SER A 214 22.79 11.62 -0.11
CA SER A 214 22.60 10.66 -1.19
C SER A 214 21.61 11.18 -2.22
N THR A 215 21.79 10.74 -3.46
CA THR A 215 20.85 10.99 -4.57
C THR A 215 20.57 9.68 -5.27
N PHE A 216 19.33 9.25 -5.27
CA PHE A 216 18.85 8.11 -6.03
C PHE A 216 18.11 8.61 -7.25
N THR A 217 18.43 8.05 -8.42
CA THR A 217 17.76 8.38 -9.68
C THR A 217 17.21 7.10 -10.31
N VAL A 218 15.90 7.06 -10.50
CA VAL A 218 15.16 5.98 -11.16
C VAL A 218 14.64 6.48 -12.48
N THR A 219 14.93 5.76 -13.57
CA THR A 219 14.44 6.08 -14.92
C THR A 219 13.60 4.92 -15.43
N ILE A 220 12.34 5.19 -15.78
CA ILE A 220 11.38 4.18 -16.24
C ILE A 220 10.81 4.62 -17.59
N PRO A 221 10.94 3.79 -18.66
CA PRO A 221 10.29 4.04 -19.93
C PRO A 221 8.79 3.82 -19.80
N SER A 222 8.00 4.82 -20.17
CA SER A 222 6.54 4.81 -20.05
C SER A 222 5.90 5.13 -21.38
N ARG A 223 4.84 4.39 -21.78
CA ARG A 223 4.02 4.73 -22.94
C ARG A 223 3.20 5.98 -22.63
N ILE A 224 3.21 6.96 -23.50
CA ILE A 224 2.40 8.17 -23.33
C ILE A 224 0.93 7.79 -23.63
N ALA A 225 0.01 8.22 -22.75
CA ALA A 225 -1.41 8.02 -22.97
C ALA A 225 -1.93 9.00 -24.05
N SER A 226 -2.86 8.55 -24.89
CA SER A 226 -3.54 9.44 -25.84
C SER A 226 -4.42 10.44 -25.08
N GLU A 227 -4.84 11.50 -25.77
CA GLU A 227 -5.71 12.52 -25.19
C GLU A 227 -7.08 11.93 -24.77
N GLU A 228 -7.60 10.99 -25.56
CA GLU A 228 -8.84 10.25 -25.26
C GLU A 228 -8.71 9.36 -24.00
N GLU A 229 -7.60 8.62 -23.88
CA GLU A 229 -7.28 7.79 -22.71
C GLU A 229 -7.10 8.64 -21.46
N ALA A 230 -6.44 9.79 -21.57
CA ALA A 230 -6.26 10.75 -20.50
C ALA A 230 -7.59 11.40 -20.05
N GLN A 231 -8.48 11.69 -20.99
CA GLN A 231 -9.79 12.27 -20.69
C GLN A 231 -10.69 11.28 -19.97
N ALA A 232 -10.72 10.02 -20.40
CA ALA A 232 -11.42 8.95 -19.69
C ALA A 232 -10.96 8.84 -18.23
N LYS A 233 -9.64 8.97 -17.96
CA LYS A 233 -9.10 8.97 -16.58
C LYS A 233 -9.54 10.19 -15.77
N ARG A 234 -9.67 11.38 -16.39
CA ARG A 234 -10.14 12.61 -15.71
C ARG A 234 -11.60 12.51 -15.29
N GLU A 235 -12.44 11.90 -16.14
CA GLU A 235 -13.87 11.74 -15.88
C GLU A 235 -14.18 10.71 -14.77
N ILE A 236 -13.29 9.73 -14.55
CA ILE A 236 -13.40 8.72 -13.49
C ILE A 236 -12.97 9.28 -12.11
N ASN A 237 -12.50 10.52 -12.00
CA ASN A 237 -12.19 11.16 -10.73
C ASN A 237 -13.43 11.89 -10.17
N PRO A 238 -14.36 11.23 -9.47
CA PRO A 238 -15.46 11.93 -8.83
C PRO A 238 -14.93 12.61 -7.57
N SER A 239 -14.88 13.92 -7.60
CA SER A 239 -14.77 14.74 -6.37
C SER A 239 -16.08 14.75 -5.57
N ASP A 240 -16.94 13.76 -5.75
CA ASP A 240 -18.17 13.64 -4.98
C ASP A 240 -17.88 12.96 -3.64
N LYS A 241 -17.82 13.77 -2.61
CA LYS A 241 -17.86 13.38 -1.19
C LYS A 241 -19.25 12.80 -0.86
N LYS A 242 -19.61 11.66 -1.44
CA LYS A 242 -20.80 10.92 -0.98
C LYS A 242 -20.59 10.54 0.47
N CYS A 243 -21.51 10.95 1.33
CA CYS A 243 -21.56 10.49 2.71
C CYS A 243 -21.91 9.00 2.73
N LEU A 244 -21.16 8.21 3.48
CA LEU A 244 -21.47 6.80 3.70
C LEU A 244 -22.49 6.58 4.81
N CYS A 245 -22.96 7.66 5.45
CA CYS A 245 -23.90 7.61 6.58
C CYS A 245 -25.20 6.86 6.22
N GLY A 246 -25.54 5.85 7.01
CA GLY A 246 -26.74 5.04 6.83
C GLY A 246 -26.59 3.90 5.82
N THR A 247 -25.42 3.70 5.23
CA THR A 247 -25.15 2.53 4.39
C THR A 247 -25.12 1.26 5.23
N ARG A 248 -25.89 0.24 4.80
CA ARG A 248 -25.89 -1.09 5.44
C ARG A 248 -25.02 -2.05 4.64
N ILE A 249 -24.03 -2.61 5.32
CA ILE A 249 -22.99 -3.44 4.74
C ILE A 249 -23.14 -4.87 5.27
N LEU A 250 -23.08 -5.86 4.40
CA LEU A 250 -22.93 -7.25 4.80
C LEU A 250 -21.43 -7.57 4.84
N LEU A 251 -20.89 -7.66 6.05
CA LEU A 251 -19.49 -7.99 6.30
C LEU A 251 -19.33 -9.51 6.44
N THR A 252 -18.56 -10.13 5.55
CA THR A 252 -18.30 -11.57 5.59
C THR A 252 -16.85 -11.80 5.97
N GLU A 253 -16.60 -12.31 7.21
CA GLU A 253 -15.27 -12.46 7.81
C GLU A 253 -15.34 -13.55 8.88
N ASP A 254 -14.50 -14.58 8.77
CA ASP A 254 -14.48 -15.73 9.70
C ASP A 254 -13.74 -15.41 11.01
N ASN A 255 -12.73 -14.56 10.94
CA ASN A 255 -11.93 -14.17 12.10
C ASN A 255 -12.63 -13.09 12.94
N ASP A 256 -12.89 -13.39 14.23
CA ASP A 256 -13.61 -12.49 15.12
C ASP A 256 -12.90 -11.14 15.31
N LEU A 257 -11.56 -11.13 15.41
CA LEU A 257 -10.78 -9.91 15.59
C LEU A 257 -10.80 -9.02 14.33
N ASN A 258 -10.65 -9.63 13.15
CA ASN A 258 -10.71 -8.89 11.89
C ASN A 258 -12.10 -8.30 11.67
N ALA A 259 -13.14 -9.05 12.01
CA ALA A 259 -14.53 -8.59 11.91
C ALA A 259 -14.80 -7.40 12.84
N GLU A 260 -14.31 -7.46 14.09
CA GLU A 260 -14.44 -6.37 15.06
C GLU A 260 -13.75 -5.09 14.56
N ILE A 261 -12.51 -5.21 14.07
CA ILE A 261 -11.76 -4.07 13.50
C ILE A 261 -12.52 -3.47 12.30
N ALA A 262 -12.97 -4.31 11.37
CA ALA A 262 -13.70 -3.84 10.20
C ALA A 262 -15.03 -3.16 10.60
N ALA A 263 -15.75 -3.71 11.56
CA ALA A 263 -16.99 -3.14 12.09
C ALA A 263 -16.77 -1.76 12.71
N GLU A 264 -15.77 -1.60 13.59
CA GLU A 264 -15.43 -0.30 14.18
C GLU A 264 -15.10 0.75 13.11
N LEU A 265 -14.25 0.38 12.13
CA LEU A 265 -13.89 1.28 11.03
C LEU A 265 -15.12 1.72 10.21
N LEU A 266 -16.06 0.82 9.94
CA LEU A 266 -17.29 1.13 9.21
C LEU A 266 -18.24 2.02 10.05
N GLN A 267 -18.35 1.79 11.35
CA GLN A 267 -19.17 2.60 12.25
C GLN A 267 -18.63 4.03 12.39
N GLU A 268 -17.31 4.24 12.41
CA GLU A 268 -16.70 5.57 12.40
C GLU A 268 -17.11 6.41 11.17
N GLU A 269 -17.37 5.77 10.03
CA GLU A 269 -17.87 6.43 8.80
C GLU A 269 -19.40 6.52 8.73
N GLY A 270 -20.09 6.09 9.79
CA GLY A 270 -21.56 6.15 9.90
C GLY A 270 -22.29 5.04 9.14
N CYS A 271 -21.59 3.96 8.77
CA CYS A 271 -22.17 2.75 8.22
C CYS A 271 -22.77 1.87 9.34
N THR A 272 -23.67 0.98 8.96
CA THR A 272 -24.12 -0.14 9.80
C THR A 272 -23.73 -1.44 9.11
N GLU A 273 -23.24 -2.40 9.87
CA GLU A 273 -22.87 -3.71 9.35
C GLU A 273 -23.65 -4.84 10.01
N GLU A 274 -23.82 -5.90 9.26
CA GLU A 274 -24.21 -7.22 9.78
C GLU A 274 -23.15 -8.21 9.35
N ARG A 275 -22.72 -9.08 10.28
CA ARG A 275 -21.65 -10.03 10.03
C ARG A 275 -22.18 -11.39 9.64
N ALA A 276 -21.61 -11.97 8.59
CA ALA A 276 -21.63 -13.39 8.25
C ALA A 276 -20.25 -14.02 8.53
N LYS A 277 -20.20 -15.23 9.06
CA LYS A 277 -18.95 -15.89 9.47
C LYS A 277 -18.30 -16.72 8.35
N ASP A 278 -19.05 -17.00 7.30
CA ASP A 278 -18.56 -17.71 6.11
C ASP A 278 -19.45 -17.39 4.89
N GLY A 279 -19.04 -17.93 3.74
CA GLY A 279 -19.78 -17.71 2.50
C GLY A 279 -21.19 -18.29 2.49
N VAL A 280 -21.46 -19.37 3.24
CA VAL A 280 -22.80 -19.98 3.32
C VAL A 280 -23.74 -19.06 4.08
N GLU A 281 -23.31 -18.57 5.24
CA GLU A 281 -24.08 -17.63 6.06
C GLU A 281 -24.36 -16.33 5.31
N CYS A 282 -23.36 -15.83 4.57
CA CYS A 282 -23.51 -14.63 3.73
C CYS A 282 -24.62 -14.82 2.66
N VAL A 283 -24.58 -15.93 1.93
CA VAL A 283 -25.59 -16.26 0.93
C VAL A 283 -26.98 -16.39 1.56
N ASP A 284 -27.10 -17.08 2.69
CA ASP A 284 -28.36 -17.29 3.42
C ASP A 284 -28.94 -15.97 3.96
N MET A 285 -28.10 -15.11 4.54
CA MET A 285 -28.52 -13.78 5.01
C MET A 285 -29.00 -12.91 3.87
N LEU A 286 -28.27 -12.88 2.74
CA LEU A 286 -28.69 -12.11 1.57
C LEU A 286 -29.99 -12.66 0.96
N GLU A 287 -30.16 -13.98 0.92
CA GLU A 287 -31.38 -14.62 0.37
C GLU A 287 -32.61 -14.28 1.21
N LYS A 288 -32.48 -14.26 2.54
CA LYS A 288 -33.57 -13.95 3.48
C LYS A 288 -33.86 -12.45 3.61
N ALA A 289 -32.90 -11.60 3.30
CA ALA A 289 -33.06 -10.15 3.41
C ALA A 289 -34.06 -9.62 2.39
N ALA A 290 -34.79 -8.56 2.76
CA ALA A 290 -35.57 -7.80 1.79
C ALA A 290 -34.64 -7.08 0.79
N ASN A 291 -35.12 -6.83 -0.42
CA ASN A 291 -34.37 -6.12 -1.43
C ASN A 291 -33.95 -4.72 -0.93
N GLY A 292 -32.67 -4.36 -1.14
CA GLY A 292 -32.12 -3.09 -0.69
C GLY A 292 -31.76 -3.04 0.81
N THR A 293 -31.87 -4.15 1.56
CA THR A 293 -31.40 -4.22 2.95
C THR A 293 -29.91 -3.93 3.03
N TYR A 294 -29.12 -4.59 2.22
CA TYR A 294 -27.67 -4.34 2.08
C TYR A 294 -27.40 -3.60 0.77
N GLN A 295 -26.51 -2.63 0.79
CA GLN A 295 -26.09 -1.87 -0.37
C GLN A 295 -24.80 -2.42 -0.99
N ILE A 296 -23.98 -3.10 -0.18
CA ILE A 296 -22.68 -3.64 -0.58
C ILE A 296 -22.30 -4.80 0.33
N ILE A 297 -21.51 -5.74 -0.20
CA ILE A 297 -20.91 -6.84 0.56
C ILE A 297 -19.40 -6.63 0.62
N LEU A 298 -18.83 -6.66 1.82
CA LEU A 298 -17.39 -6.84 2.05
C LEU A 298 -17.15 -8.33 2.29
N MET A 299 -16.40 -8.98 1.41
CA MET A 299 -16.28 -10.44 1.36
C MET A 299 -14.84 -10.87 1.56
N ASP A 300 -14.54 -11.52 2.68
CA ASP A 300 -13.27 -12.23 2.80
C ASP A 300 -13.18 -13.35 1.76
N VAL A 301 -12.03 -13.46 1.13
CA VAL A 301 -11.77 -14.51 0.14
C VAL A 301 -11.49 -15.85 0.80
N GLN A 302 -10.70 -15.86 1.88
CA GLN A 302 -10.24 -17.08 2.52
C GLN A 302 -11.05 -17.39 3.77
N MET A 303 -12.11 -18.15 3.62
CA MET A 303 -12.98 -18.56 4.72
C MET A 303 -13.22 -20.08 4.71
N PRO A 304 -13.50 -20.70 5.87
CA PRO A 304 -13.88 -22.11 5.95
C PRO A 304 -15.28 -22.34 5.35
N VAL A 305 -15.63 -23.58 5.10
CA VAL A 305 -16.92 -24.06 4.58
C VAL A 305 -17.18 -23.62 3.15
N MET A 306 -17.32 -22.33 2.90
CA MET A 306 -17.45 -21.71 1.57
C MET A 306 -16.59 -20.45 1.51
N ASN A 307 -15.63 -20.45 0.59
CA ASN A 307 -14.77 -19.29 0.34
C ASN A 307 -15.52 -18.15 -0.37
N GLY A 308 -14.95 -16.94 -0.36
CA GLY A 308 -15.59 -15.75 -0.94
C GLY A 308 -15.84 -15.84 -2.43
N TYR A 309 -15.00 -16.54 -3.19
CA TYR A 309 -15.18 -16.72 -4.64
C TYR A 309 -16.41 -17.58 -4.94
N ASP A 310 -16.58 -18.69 -4.21
CA ASP A 310 -17.71 -19.58 -4.41
C ASP A 310 -19.02 -18.93 -3.92
N ALA A 311 -19.00 -18.22 -2.80
CA ALA A 311 -20.13 -17.43 -2.33
C ALA A 311 -20.56 -16.39 -3.38
N THR A 312 -19.60 -15.68 -3.97
CA THR A 312 -19.88 -14.69 -5.04
C THR A 312 -20.53 -15.35 -6.27
N ARG A 313 -20.01 -16.51 -6.72
CA ARG A 313 -20.62 -17.23 -7.85
C ARG A 313 -22.05 -17.66 -7.56
N VAL A 314 -22.35 -18.05 -6.33
CA VAL A 314 -23.71 -18.40 -5.91
C VAL A 314 -24.60 -17.15 -5.93
N ILE A 315 -24.14 -16.03 -5.34
CA ILE A 315 -24.88 -14.75 -5.31
C ILE A 315 -25.19 -14.28 -6.74
N ARG A 316 -24.21 -14.32 -7.66
CA ARG A 316 -24.40 -13.90 -9.06
C ARG A 316 -25.40 -14.76 -9.84
N ARG A 317 -25.74 -15.96 -9.35
CA ARG A 317 -26.73 -16.86 -9.93
C ARG A 317 -28.10 -16.79 -9.26
N MET A 318 -28.31 -15.92 -8.28
CA MET A 318 -29.62 -15.72 -7.64
C MET A 318 -30.65 -15.26 -8.66
N GLY A 319 -31.88 -15.72 -8.50
CA GLY A 319 -32.98 -15.37 -9.41
C GLY A 319 -33.45 -13.92 -9.29
N ASP A 320 -33.15 -13.26 -8.18
CA ASP A 320 -33.45 -11.85 -7.94
C ASP A 320 -32.31 -10.96 -8.49
N PRO A 321 -32.59 -10.13 -9.52
CA PRO A 321 -31.54 -9.29 -10.13
C PRO A 321 -30.94 -8.25 -9.15
N GLN A 322 -31.69 -7.77 -8.15
CA GLN A 322 -31.14 -6.81 -7.20
C GLN A 322 -30.11 -7.47 -6.27
N LYS A 323 -30.35 -8.71 -5.84
CA LYS A 323 -29.41 -9.48 -5.04
C LYS A 323 -28.22 -9.97 -5.88
N ALA A 324 -28.50 -10.46 -7.10
CA ALA A 324 -27.47 -10.95 -8.01
C ALA A 324 -26.47 -9.85 -8.44
N ASN A 325 -26.88 -8.59 -8.52
CA ASN A 325 -26.03 -7.48 -8.94
C ASN A 325 -25.53 -6.60 -7.78
N ILE A 326 -25.74 -7.02 -6.53
CA ILE A 326 -25.20 -6.28 -5.36
C ILE A 326 -23.67 -6.11 -5.51
N PRO A 327 -23.11 -4.92 -5.27
CA PRO A 327 -21.68 -4.73 -5.26
C PRO A 327 -21.01 -5.65 -4.23
N ILE A 328 -19.95 -6.36 -4.64
CA ILE A 328 -19.15 -7.22 -3.78
C ILE A 328 -17.70 -6.79 -3.89
N VAL A 329 -17.11 -6.41 -2.76
CA VAL A 329 -15.70 -6.03 -2.64
C VAL A 329 -14.96 -7.12 -1.89
N ALA A 330 -13.94 -7.70 -2.53
CA ALA A 330 -13.09 -8.72 -1.92
C ALA A 330 -12.23 -8.10 -0.81
N MET A 331 -12.07 -8.79 0.32
CA MET A 331 -11.02 -8.54 1.29
C MET A 331 -9.98 -9.65 1.14
N THR A 332 -8.77 -9.30 0.69
CA THR A 332 -7.72 -10.27 0.35
C THR A 332 -6.53 -10.15 1.29
N ALA A 333 -5.83 -11.23 1.55
CA ALA A 333 -4.59 -11.19 2.32
C ALA A 333 -3.47 -10.43 1.59
N ASN A 334 -3.59 -10.25 0.27
CA ASN A 334 -2.60 -9.62 -0.58
C ASN A 334 -3.25 -8.66 -1.59
N ALA A 335 -2.56 -7.55 -1.88
CA ALA A 335 -2.99 -6.56 -2.87
C ALA A 335 -2.63 -6.93 -4.33
N PHE A 336 -2.27 -8.20 -4.61
CA PHE A 336 -1.66 -8.60 -5.88
C PHE A 336 -2.66 -8.97 -6.98
N SER A 337 -2.17 -8.89 -8.22
CA SER A 337 -2.91 -9.09 -9.46
C SER A 337 -3.64 -10.43 -9.54
N GLU A 338 -3.03 -11.52 -9.06
CA GLU A 338 -3.64 -12.86 -9.11
C GLU A 338 -4.92 -12.94 -8.26
N ASP A 339 -4.90 -12.43 -7.03
CA ASP A 339 -6.06 -12.42 -6.14
C ASP A 339 -7.15 -11.47 -6.66
N ARG A 340 -6.73 -10.34 -7.23
CA ARG A 340 -7.64 -9.38 -7.86
C ARG A 340 -8.32 -9.97 -9.11
N GLN A 341 -7.54 -10.60 -9.99
CA GLN A 341 -8.10 -11.22 -11.20
C GLN A 341 -9.05 -12.36 -10.83
N ALA A 342 -8.69 -13.20 -9.87
CA ALA A 342 -9.55 -14.27 -9.36
C ALA A 342 -10.86 -13.72 -8.76
N ALA A 343 -10.81 -12.59 -8.05
CA ALA A 343 -11.99 -11.91 -7.53
C ALA A 343 -12.92 -11.41 -8.67
N LEU A 344 -12.34 -10.75 -9.67
CA LEU A 344 -13.08 -10.29 -10.85
C LEU A 344 -13.69 -11.45 -11.66
N ASP A 345 -12.93 -12.54 -11.85
CA ASP A 345 -13.40 -13.74 -12.57
C ASP A 345 -14.51 -14.47 -11.79
N ALA A 346 -14.52 -14.36 -10.46
CA ALA A 346 -15.62 -14.85 -9.64
C ALA A 346 -16.87 -13.97 -9.73
N GLY A 347 -16.75 -12.73 -10.25
CA GLY A 347 -17.83 -11.77 -10.38
C GLY A 347 -17.88 -10.71 -9.30
N MET A 348 -16.79 -10.53 -8.51
CA MET A 348 -16.65 -9.42 -7.57
C MET A 348 -16.39 -8.11 -8.32
N ASN A 349 -16.67 -6.98 -7.68
CA ASN A 349 -16.58 -5.65 -8.30
C ASN A 349 -15.24 -4.97 -8.05
N ASP A 350 -14.63 -5.22 -6.88
CA ASP A 350 -13.35 -4.62 -6.49
C ASP A 350 -12.68 -5.45 -5.38
N HIS A 351 -11.51 -5.00 -4.91
CA HIS A 351 -10.80 -5.65 -3.81
C HIS A 351 -10.13 -4.64 -2.88
N ILE A 352 -9.90 -5.05 -1.63
CA ILE A 352 -9.17 -4.32 -0.60
C ILE A 352 -8.20 -5.31 0.06
N ALA A 353 -6.94 -4.91 0.20
CA ALA A 353 -5.96 -5.72 0.90
C ALA A 353 -6.14 -5.65 2.42
N LYS A 354 -5.92 -6.76 3.11
CA LYS A 354 -5.75 -6.82 4.56
C LYS A 354 -4.28 -6.54 4.94
N PRO A 355 -3.98 -5.77 6.02
CA PRO A 355 -4.95 -5.17 6.93
C PRO A 355 -5.70 -4.01 6.27
N ILE A 356 -6.97 -3.84 6.63
CA ILE A 356 -7.86 -2.84 6.03
C ILE A 356 -7.34 -1.43 6.34
N ASP A 357 -6.98 -0.68 5.30
CA ASP A 357 -6.70 0.76 5.39
C ASP A 357 -8.01 1.54 5.24
N MET A 358 -8.28 2.45 6.18
CA MET A 358 -9.52 3.24 6.23
C MET A 358 -9.73 4.09 4.97
N ASN A 359 -8.68 4.72 4.46
CA ASN A 359 -8.79 5.57 3.28
C ASN A 359 -9.12 4.75 2.03
N ILE A 360 -8.53 3.57 1.90
CA ILE A 360 -8.80 2.64 0.80
C ILE A 360 -10.21 2.09 0.91
N LEU A 361 -10.65 1.67 2.11
CA LEU A 361 -11.99 1.18 2.37
C LEU A 361 -13.03 2.23 1.96
N VAL A 362 -12.92 3.44 2.50
CA VAL A 362 -13.86 4.56 2.25
C VAL A 362 -13.88 4.94 0.78
N SER A 363 -12.72 5.03 0.13
CA SER A 363 -12.65 5.38 -1.30
C SER A 363 -13.29 4.30 -2.18
N THR A 364 -13.10 3.03 -1.83
CA THR A 364 -13.69 1.90 -2.55
C THR A 364 -15.20 1.83 -2.35
N LEU A 365 -15.70 2.00 -1.12
CA LEU A 365 -17.13 2.04 -0.85
C LEU A 365 -17.83 3.17 -1.61
N ARG A 366 -17.25 4.38 -1.63
CA ARG A 366 -17.80 5.55 -2.35
C ARG A 366 -17.93 5.35 -3.86
N LYS A 367 -17.13 4.47 -4.43
CA LYS A 367 -17.16 4.14 -5.86
C LYS A 367 -18.42 3.35 -6.24
N TYR A 368 -18.98 2.59 -5.30
CA TYR A 368 -20.10 1.67 -5.55
C TYR A 368 -21.42 2.09 -4.90
N LEU A 369 -21.39 3.12 -4.07
CA LEU A 369 -22.54 3.71 -3.37
C LEU A 369 -22.84 5.11 -3.89
#